data_4fbb1d2b1b37dcfb37008487dc0a3c74
#
_entry.id   4fbb1d2b1b37dcfb37008487dc0a3c74
#
_cell.length_a   1.000
_cell.length_b   1.000
_cell.length_c   1.000
_cell.angle_alpha   90.00
_cell.angle_beta   90.00
_cell.angle_gamma   90.00
#
_symmetry.space_group_name_H-M   'P 1'
#
loop_
_entity.id
_entity.type
_entity.pdbx_description
1 polymer ?
#
loop_
_entity_poly.entity_id
_entity_poly.type
_entity_poly.pdbx_seq_one_letter_code
_entity_poly.pdbx_strand_id
1 'polypeptide(L)'
;MTGIFNSIVVKWQDMQCVKNCDAHSTEAPIFYSQPIWQTLQMFIGESFCLLVFGVRSITQAYQDAKVSEECQSLLSHWQVRVYGSMEVAQHPRGPSRPWYMRSFKFFVPATFDIISSTLMNLALLMMPVSIFQMTRGALVLWVGLLSGLFLRRYLPLYQWLSLVLVMLGIVIVGLSSLLVSVTAAQIITSVMSTTPDSAIKTLLGLLVVFGAQIFSALQFVWEEKMMEDHLVEPLLVVGLEGLFGIFQVLILMWLLHFLIGSTPQGRSGIFDMREAWHQTMGIKNVRISAVGCALSIALFNVSGMTVTKYLSATTRSTIDTFRTLGICAVSVALGWEVIYPVSGTVQILGFVILAYGTFMFNGVISPPHFLQRKQTITNGDDM
;
A
#
# COMPACT_ATOMS: atom_id res chain seq x y z
N MET A 1 10.39 7.49 1.34
CA MET A 1 11.62 6.70 1.10
C MET A 1 11.41 5.21 1.34
N THR A 2 10.83 4.77 2.46
CA THR A 2 10.61 3.34 2.79
C THR A 2 9.82 2.58 1.72
N GLY A 3 8.76 3.16 1.16
CA GLY A 3 7.95 2.52 0.12
C GLY A 3 8.68 2.34 -1.23
N ILE A 4 9.57 3.28 -1.61
CA ILE A 4 10.41 3.13 -2.81
C ILE A 4 11.37 1.96 -2.60
N PHE A 5 12.04 1.93 -1.44
CA PHE A 5 12.97 0.86 -1.09
C PHE A 5 12.27 -0.51 -1.10
N ASN A 6 11.07 -0.62 -0.52
CA ASN A 6 10.27 -1.85 -0.55
C ASN A 6 10.04 -2.34 -1.99
N SER A 7 9.59 -1.46 -2.88
CA SER A 7 9.31 -1.83 -4.27
C SER A 7 10.56 -2.28 -5.03
N ILE A 8 11.73 -1.66 -4.74
CA ILE A 8 13.01 -2.06 -5.34
C ILE A 8 13.42 -3.44 -4.83
N VAL A 9 13.27 -3.72 -3.53
CA VAL A 9 13.62 -5.01 -2.94
C VAL A 9 12.71 -6.13 -3.46
N VAL A 10 11.39 -5.87 -3.60
CA VAL A 10 10.45 -6.81 -4.23
C VAL A 10 10.86 -7.11 -5.67
N LYS A 11 11.13 -6.06 -6.46
CA LYS A 11 11.60 -6.22 -7.84
C LYS A 11 12.91 -7.01 -7.92
N TRP A 12 13.85 -6.73 -7.03
CA TRP A 12 15.10 -7.47 -6.95
C TRP A 12 14.87 -8.94 -6.58
N GLN A 13 13.90 -9.24 -5.72
CA GLN A 13 13.50 -10.61 -5.39
C GLN A 13 12.94 -11.34 -6.62
N ASP A 14 12.07 -10.69 -7.39
CA ASP A 14 11.48 -11.28 -8.61
C ASP A 14 12.51 -11.54 -9.71
N MET A 15 13.62 -10.80 -9.71
CA MET A 15 14.72 -10.99 -10.68
C MET A 15 15.70 -12.10 -10.28
N GLN A 16 15.52 -12.75 -9.11
CA GLN A 16 16.40 -13.85 -8.72
C GLN A 16 16.07 -15.11 -9.51
N CYS A 17 17.09 -15.70 -10.15
CA CYS A 17 16.96 -16.99 -10.80
C CYS A 17 16.83 -18.09 -9.74
N VAL A 18 15.84 -18.97 -9.90
CA VAL A 18 15.52 -20.06 -8.95
C VAL A 18 15.75 -21.46 -9.52
N LYS A 19 15.66 -21.61 -10.86
CA LYS A 19 15.96 -22.89 -11.56
C LYS A 19 16.65 -22.61 -12.89
N ASN A 20 17.45 -23.57 -13.33
CA ASN A 20 18.17 -23.53 -14.62
C ASN A 20 19.07 -22.29 -14.76
N CYS A 21 19.74 -21.90 -13.67
CA CYS A 21 20.56 -20.69 -13.61
C CYS A 21 21.95 -20.84 -14.24
N ASP A 22 22.35 -22.06 -14.61
CA ASP A 22 23.66 -22.34 -15.18
C ASP A 22 23.69 -22.00 -16.67
N ALA A 23 24.80 -21.40 -17.13
CA ALA A 23 24.99 -21.00 -18.53
C ALA A 23 24.99 -22.20 -19.52
N HIS A 24 25.06 -23.43 -19.03
CA HIS A 24 25.03 -24.67 -19.82
C HIS A 24 23.68 -25.40 -19.78
N SER A 25 22.67 -24.85 -19.07
CA SER A 25 21.33 -25.45 -19.05
C SER A 25 20.67 -25.31 -20.41
N THR A 26 20.10 -26.39 -20.92
CA THR A 26 19.34 -26.40 -22.20
C THR A 26 17.95 -25.79 -22.06
N GLU A 27 17.48 -25.60 -20.83
CA GLU A 27 16.18 -25.01 -20.49
C GLU A 27 16.32 -23.54 -20.10
N ALA A 28 15.28 -22.75 -20.38
CA ALA A 28 15.25 -21.33 -20.05
C ALA A 28 15.32 -21.11 -18.51
N PRO A 29 16.03 -20.08 -18.03
CA PRO A 29 16.12 -19.75 -16.63
C PRO A 29 14.74 -19.38 -16.07
N ILE A 30 14.40 -19.92 -14.89
CA ILE A 30 13.15 -19.62 -14.20
C ILE A 30 13.47 -18.65 -13.06
N PHE A 31 12.77 -17.52 -13.06
CA PHE A 31 12.88 -16.49 -12.04
C PHE A 31 11.85 -16.69 -10.91
N TYR A 32 12.12 -16.09 -9.76
CA TYR A 32 11.23 -16.17 -8.60
C TYR A 32 9.86 -15.54 -8.93
N SER A 33 8.78 -16.28 -8.76
CA SER A 33 7.42 -15.83 -9.03
C SER A 33 6.43 -16.48 -8.07
N GLN A 34 6.41 -16.01 -6.81
CA GLN A 34 5.56 -16.55 -5.75
C GLN A 34 4.78 -15.42 -5.06
N PRO A 35 3.78 -14.81 -5.73
CA PRO A 35 3.12 -13.58 -5.27
C PRO A 35 2.38 -13.77 -3.94
N ILE A 36 1.72 -14.91 -3.72
CA ILE A 36 1.00 -15.15 -2.45
C ILE A 36 1.98 -15.33 -1.29
N TRP A 37 3.11 -15.95 -1.55
CA TRP A 37 4.17 -16.11 -0.56
C TRP A 37 4.82 -14.76 -0.21
N GLN A 38 4.98 -13.87 -1.18
CA GLN A 38 5.43 -12.49 -0.95
C GLN A 38 4.43 -11.72 -0.06
N THR A 39 3.13 -11.88 -0.30
CA THR A 39 2.09 -11.30 0.54
C THR A 39 2.18 -11.84 1.98
N LEU A 40 2.45 -13.13 2.18
CA LEU A 40 2.70 -13.70 3.51
C LEU A 40 3.92 -13.06 4.19
N GLN A 41 5.04 -12.88 3.47
CA GLN A 41 6.25 -12.23 3.98
C GLN A 41 5.97 -10.80 4.46
N MET A 42 5.12 -10.05 3.73
CA MET A 42 4.71 -8.71 4.09
C MET A 42 3.96 -8.71 5.43
N PHE A 43 2.95 -9.56 5.59
CA PHE A 43 2.18 -9.65 6.84
C PHE A 43 3.01 -10.17 8.02
N ILE A 44 3.98 -11.05 7.79
CA ILE A 44 4.96 -11.43 8.82
C ILE A 44 5.73 -10.18 9.29
N GLY A 45 6.21 -9.34 8.37
CA GLY A 45 6.87 -8.09 8.70
C GLY A 45 6.00 -7.16 9.54
N GLU A 46 4.73 -6.96 9.14
CA GLU A 46 3.78 -6.14 9.88
C GLU A 46 3.47 -6.69 11.27
N SER A 47 3.35 -8.01 11.42
CA SER A 47 3.11 -8.64 12.71
C SER A 47 4.21 -8.38 13.73
N PHE A 48 5.47 -8.18 13.30
CA PHE A 48 6.57 -7.76 14.19
C PHE A 48 6.31 -6.41 14.85
N CYS A 49 5.45 -5.56 14.30
CA CYS A 49 5.05 -4.32 14.94
C CYS A 49 4.35 -4.55 16.29
N LEU A 50 3.67 -5.70 16.48
CA LEU A 50 3.11 -6.06 17.79
C LEU A 50 4.19 -6.31 18.84
N LEU A 51 5.30 -6.94 18.46
CA LEU A 51 6.41 -7.14 19.39
C LEU A 51 7.03 -5.81 19.79
N VAL A 52 7.25 -4.92 18.81
CA VAL A 52 7.77 -3.57 19.08
C VAL A 52 6.80 -2.78 19.96
N PHE A 53 5.50 -2.86 19.68
CA PHE A 53 4.46 -2.24 20.51
C PHE A 53 4.46 -2.80 21.92
N GLY A 54 4.55 -4.12 22.08
CA GLY A 54 4.59 -4.78 23.38
C GLY A 54 5.81 -4.36 24.22
N VAL A 55 6.99 -4.35 23.61
CA VAL A 55 8.23 -3.90 24.27
C VAL A 55 8.10 -2.44 24.70
N ARG A 56 7.60 -1.57 23.81
CA ARG A 56 7.40 -0.15 24.11
C ARG A 56 6.40 0.05 25.23
N SER A 57 5.28 -0.67 25.22
CA SER A 57 4.26 -0.59 26.31
C SER A 57 4.82 -1.05 27.66
N ILE A 58 5.60 -2.12 27.67
CA ILE A 58 6.24 -2.62 28.89
C ILE A 58 7.27 -1.60 29.41
N THR A 59 8.11 -1.04 28.53
CA THR A 59 9.10 -0.03 28.93
C THR A 59 8.46 1.24 29.45
N GLN A 60 7.37 1.70 28.83
CA GLN A 60 6.61 2.84 29.32
C GLN A 60 5.98 2.56 30.69
N ALA A 61 5.31 1.41 30.86
CA ALA A 61 4.74 1.02 32.13
C ALA A 61 5.80 0.94 33.25
N TYR A 62 7.00 0.43 32.93
CA TYR A 62 8.12 0.40 33.88
C TYR A 62 8.62 1.81 34.25
N GLN A 63 8.72 2.71 33.26
CA GLN A 63 9.12 4.11 33.50
C GLN A 63 8.07 4.85 34.35
N ASP A 64 6.78 4.66 34.03
CA ASP A 64 5.69 5.27 34.78
C ASP A 64 5.65 4.76 36.21
N ALA A 65 5.88 3.46 36.45
CA ALA A 65 5.99 2.89 37.78
C ALA A 65 7.16 3.49 38.57
N LYS A 66 8.33 3.61 37.92
CA LYS A 66 9.52 4.20 38.56
C LYS A 66 9.31 5.69 38.88
N VAL A 67 8.70 6.46 38.00
CA VAL A 67 8.34 7.88 38.27
C VAL A 67 7.31 7.98 39.38
N SER A 68 6.35 7.06 39.47
CA SER A 68 5.37 7.01 40.56
C SER A 68 6.02 6.70 41.90
N GLU A 69 6.98 5.76 41.96
CA GLU A 69 7.76 5.47 43.17
C GLU A 69 8.60 6.67 43.62
N GLU A 70 9.28 7.33 42.64
CA GLU A 70 10.10 8.50 42.90
C GLU A 70 9.24 9.70 43.37
N CYS A 71 8.06 9.90 42.75
CA CYS A 71 7.10 10.91 43.12
C CYS A 71 6.49 10.61 44.51
N GLN A 72 6.19 9.35 44.85
CA GLN A 72 5.73 8.97 46.21
C GLN A 72 6.82 9.16 47.22
N SER A 73 8.08 8.89 46.95
CA SER A 73 9.20 9.16 47.85
C SER A 73 9.39 10.65 48.11
N LEU A 74 9.23 11.49 47.10
CA LEU A 74 9.25 12.95 47.23
C LEU A 74 8.02 13.48 47.99
N LEU A 75 6.82 12.95 47.69
CA LEU A 75 5.59 13.33 48.41
C LEU A 75 5.60 12.92 49.86
N SER A 76 6.19 11.80 50.23
CA SER A 76 6.35 11.39 51.65
C SER A 76 7.26 12.35 52.40
N HIS A 77 8.20 13.02 51.74
CA HIS A 77 9.04 14.05 52.32
C HIS A 77 8.36 15.43 52.43
N TRP A 78 7.28 15.66 51.62
CA TRP A 78 6.52 16.92 51.58
C TRP A 78 5.15 16.84 52.23
N GLN A 79 4.81 15.74 52.91
CA GLN A 79 3.50 15.50 53.51
C GLN A 79 3.25 16.30 54.81
N VAL A 80 3.74 17.56 54.85
CA VAL A 80 3.31 18.56 55.83
C VAL A 80 2.86 19.80 55.06
N ARG A 81 1.55 19.93 54.82
CA ARG A 81 0.85 21.12 54.39
C ARG A 81 0.50 21.22 52.88
N VAL A 82 -0.45 20.52 52.39
CA VAL A 82 -1.57 21.08 51.61
C VAL A 82 -2.71 20.06 51.55
N TYR A 83 -3.55 20.03 52.54
CA TYR A 83 -4.93 19.55 52.38
C TYR A 83 -5.71 20.66 51.66
N GLY A 84 -6.14 20.41 50.44
CA GLY A 84 -7.02 21.30 49.73
C GLY A 84 -7.09 20.93 48.26
N SER A 85 -8.08 20.11 47.88
CA SER A 85 -8.70 20.03 46.57
C SER A 85 -7.76 19.96 45.32
N MET A 86 -7.32 18.78 44.95
CA MET A 86 -7.14 18.40 43.57
C MET A 86 -7.97 17.13 43.33
N GLU A 87 -9.18 17.32 42.90
CA GLU A 87 -9.98 16.30 42.23
C GLU A 87 -9.25 15.98 40.93
N VAL A 88 -8.52 14.87 40.94
CA VAL A 88 -8.00 14.27 39.71
C VAL A 88 -9.22 13.95 38.86
N ALA A 89 -9.44 14.72 37.79
CA ALA A 89 -10.46 14.47 36.83
C ALA A 89 -10.23 13.09 36.22
N GLN A 90 -10.81 12.07 36.82
CA GLN A 90 -10.98 10.76 36.22
C GLN A 90 -11.93 10.97 35.05
N HIS A 91 -11.39 10.99 33.83
CA HIS A 91 -12.22 10.86 32.63
C HIS A 91 -13.09 9.61 32.84
N PRO A 92 -14.43 9.73 32.78
CA PRO A 92 -15.31 8.58 32.87
C PRO A 92 -15.03 7.67 31.66
N ARG A 93 -14.36 6.56 31.91
CA ARG A 93 -14.30 5.45 30.96
C ARG A 93 -15.72 4.90 30.86
N GLY A 94 -16.47 5.36 29.85
CA GLY A 94 -17.73 4.71 29.45
C GLY A 94 -17.52 3.20 29.26
N PRO A 95 -18.59 2.37 29.26
CA PRO A 95 -18.50 0.92 29.20
C PRO A 95 -17.69 0.52 27.97
N SER A 96 -16.43 0.19 28.18
CA SER A 96 -15.50 -0.19 27.14
C SER A 96 -15.91 -1.58 26.64
N ARG A 97 -16.38 -1.65 25.40
CA ARG A 97 -16.54 -2.94 24.72
C ARG A 97 -15.22 -3.72 24.85
N PRO A 98 -15.27 -5.02 25.11
CA PRO A 98 -14.07 -5.83 25.33
C PRO A 98 -13.10 -5.67 24.16
N TRP A 99 -11.82 -5.54 24.48
CA TRP A 99 -10.75 -5.21 23.52
C TRP A 99 -10.71 -6.15 22.30
N TYR A 100 -11.05 -7.44 22.47
CA TYR A 100 -11.10 -8.42 21.38
C TYR A 100 -12.18 -8.09 20.34
N MET A 101 -13.35 -7.56 20.73
CA MET A 101 -14.37 -7.09 19.78
C MET A 101 -13.91 -5.88 18.98
N ARG A 102 -13.05 -5.06 19.55
CA ARG A 102 -12.43 -3.92 18.86
C ARG A 102 -11.34 -4.38 17.90
N SER A 103 -10.54 -5.37 18.31
CA SER A 103 -9.47 -5.93 17.48
C SER A 103 -10.00 -6.65 16.25
N PHE A 104 -11.15 -7.31 16.33
CA PHE A 104 -11.74 -8.04 15.19
C PHE A 104 -12.13 -7.12 14.02
N LYS A 105 -12.31 -5.82 14.25
CA LYS A 105 -12.56 -4.85 13.17
C LYS A 105 -11.38 -4.73 12.20
N PHE A 106 -10.15 -5.06 12.62
CA PHE A 106 -8.95 -5.05 11.78
C PHE A 106 -8.85 -6.25 10.84
N PHE A 107 -9.73 -7.23 10.99
CA PHE A 107 -9.88 -8.34 10.05
C PHE A 107 -10.33 -7.84 8.66
N VAL A 108 -11.19 -6.83 8.60
CA VAL A 108 -11.76 -6.30 7.36
C VAL A 108 -10.70 -5.61 6.50
N PRO A 109 -9.91 -4.63 6.98
CA PRO A 109 -8.85 -4.01 6.18
C PRO A 109 -7.78 -5.02 5.75
N ALA A 110 -7.40 -5.99 6.60
CA ALA A 110 -6.50 -7.07 6.20
C ALA A 110 -7.06 -7.89 5.02
N THR A 111 -8.37 -8.16 4.98
CA THR A 111 -9.01 -8.83 3.85
C THR A 111 -8.93 -8.00 2.57
N PHE A 112 -9.19 -6.69 2.65
CA PHE A 112 -9.09 -5.79 1.50
C PHE A 112 -7.66 -5.71 0.99
N ASP A 113 -6.66 -5.70 1.88
CA ASP A 113 -5.25 -5.68 1.50
C ASP A 113 -4.85 -6.97 0.76
N ILE A 114 -5.27 -8.15 1.24
CA ILE A 114 -5.01 -9.43 0.56
C ILE A 114 -5.60 -9.45 -0.83
N ILE A 115 -6.86 -9.04 -0.99
CA ILE A 115 -7.54 -9.03 -2.29
C ILE A 115 -6.81 -8.05 -3.22
N SER A 116 -6.51 -6.85 -2.75
CA SER A 116 -5.83 -5.82 -3.53
C SER A 116 -4.43 -6.26 -3.94
N SER A 117 -3.60 -6.71 -3.02
CA SER A 117 -2.22 -7.13 -3.28
C SER A 117 -2.15 -8.34 -4.20
N THR A 118 -3.06 -9.31 -4.05
CA THR A 118 -3.16 -10.48 -4.93
C THR A 118 -3.52 -10.06 -6.37
N LEU A 119 -4.53 -9.20 -6.54
CA LEU A 119 -4.91 -8.68 -7.85
C LEU A 119 -3.79 -7.83 -8.48
N MET A 120 -3.10 -7.02 -7.67
CA MET A 120 -1.97 -6.22 -8.14
C MET A 120 -0.81 -7.11 -8.63
N ASN A 121 -0.47 -8.15 -7.88
CA ASN A 121 0.57 -9.09 -8.28
C ASN A 121 0.18 -9.85 -9.56
N LEU A 122 -1.09 -10.24 -9.70
CA LEU A 122 -1.60 -10.86 -10.93
C LEU A 122 -1.47 -9.90 -12.13
N ALA A 123 -1.82 -8.64 -11.95
CA ALA A 123 -1.74 -7.63 -13.01
C ALA A 123 -0.28 -7.36 -13.44
N LEU A 124 0.66 -7.41 -12.50
CA LEU A 124 2.09 -7.23 -12.78
C LEU A 124 2.65 -8.30 -13.73
N LEU A 125 2.07 -9.50 -13.74
CA LEU A 125 2.42 -10.56 -14.70
C LEU A 125 1.85 -10.31 -16.10
N MET A 126 0.88 -9.39 -16.24
CA MET A 126 0.17 -9.13 -17.50
C MET A 126 0.65 -7.88 -18.22
N MET A 127 1.41 -6.99 -17.54
CA MET A 127 1.80 -5.69 -18.10
C MET A 127 3.21 -5.26 -17.66
N PRO A 128 3.86 -4.33 -18.42
CA PRO A 128 5.13 -3.72 -18.03
C PRO A 128 5.03 -2.96 -16.71
N VAL A 129 6.13 -2.97 -15.94
CA VAL A 129 6.20 -2.36 -14.59
C VAL A 129 5.92 -0.86 -14.60
N SER A 130 6.40 -0.11 -15.62
CA SER A 130 6.13 1.32 -15.76
C SER A 130 4.64 1.64 -15.80
N ILE A 131 3.91 0.91 -16.66
CA ILE A 131 2.46 1.11 -16.84
C ILE A 131 1.73 0.74 -15.53
N PHE A 132 2.12 -0.38 -14.92
CA PHE A 132 1.60 -0.80 -13.63
C PHE A 132 1.79 0.27 -12.56
N GLN A 133 3.01 0.82 -12.40
CA GLN A 133 3.31 1.83 -11.39
C GLN A 133 2.54 3.14 -11.65
N MET A 134 2.45 3.58 -12.90
CA MET A 134 1.70 4.80 -13.23
C MET A 134 0.21 4.64 -13.00
N THR A 135 -0.37 3.48 -13.34
CA THR A 135 -1.78 3.18 -13.10
C THR A 135 -2.12 3.14 -11.60
N ARG A 136 -1.17 2.76 -10.75
CA ARG A 136 -1.34 2.81 -9.29
C ARG A 136 -1.62 4.22 -8.76
N GLY A 137 -1.22 5.28 -9.47
CA GLY A 137 -1.58 6.65 -9.13
C GLY A 137 -3.10 6.92 -9.12
N ALA A 138 -3.90 6.06 -9.78
CA ALA A 138 -5.36 6.11 -9.74
C ALA A 138 -5.97 5.85 -8.35
N LEU A 139 -5.20 5.38 -7.39
CA LEU A 139 -5.65 5.15 -6.01
C LEU A 139 -6.30 6.40 -5.41
N VAL A 140 -5.76 7.60 -5.71
CA VAL A 140 -6.30 8.88 -5.24
C VAL A 140 -7.75 9.09 -5.68
N LEU A 141 -8.09 8.68 -6.90
CA LEU A 141 -9.46 8.77 -7.41
C LEU A 141 -10.42 7.97 -6.52
N TRP A 142 -10.10 6.70 -6.28
CA TRP A 142 -10.94 5.82 -5.48
C TRP A 142 -11.00 6.25 -4.01
N VAL A 143 -9.86 6.63 -3.42
CA VAL A 143 -9.83 7.13 -2.05
C VAL A 143 -10.64 8.41 -1.92
N GLY A 144 -10.54 9.34 -2.88
CA GLY A 144 -11.33 10.57 -2.90
C GLY A 144 -12.84 10.30 -2.97
N LEU A 145 -13.27 9.44 -3.91
CA LEU A 145 -14.68 9.07 -4.07
C LEU A 145 -15.22 8.34 -2.83
N LEU A 146 -14.50 7.36 -2.32
CA LEU A 146 -14.93 6.57 -1.17
C LEU A 146 -14.89 7.37 0.13
N SER A 147 -13.93 8.28 0.31
CA SER A 147 -13.93 9.21 1.45
C SER A 147 -15.15 10.12 1.43
N GLY A 148 -15.53 10.64 0.26
CA GLY A 148 -16.77 11.40 0.09
C GLY A 148 -18.01 10.60 0.47
N LEU A 149 -18.07 9.33 0.06
CA LEU A 149 -19.23 8.46 0.28
C LEU A 149 -19.31 7.94 1.73
N PHE A 150 -18.21 7.39 2.28
CA PHE A 150 -18.21 6.72 3.59
C PHE A 150 -18.01 7.67 4.76
N LEU A 151 -17.18 8.73 4.60
CA LEU A 151 -16.94 9.74 5.62
C LEU A 151 -17.89 10.95 5.47
N ARG A 152 -18.78 10.92 4.47
CA ARG A 152 -19.74 12.01 4.17
C ARG A 152 -19.10 13.39 4.05
N ARG A 153 -17.88 13.44 3.54
CA ARG A 153 -17.17 14.70 3.30
C ARG A 153 -17.69 15.35 2.02
N TYR A 154 -18.11 16.60 2.10
CA TYR A 154 -18.49 17.35 0.91
C TYR A 154 -17.24 17.66 0.07
N LEU A 155 -17.22 17.17 -1.17
CA LEU A 155 -16.16 17.50 -2.13
C LEU A 155 -16.54 18.81 -2.86
N PRO A 156 -15.75 19.89 -2.70
CA PRO A 156 -15.95 21.12 -3.47
C PRO A 156 -15.64 20.89 -4.96
N LEU A 157 -16.13 21.80 -5.82
CA LEU A 157 -16.05 21.64 -7.28
C LEU A 157 -14.63 21.44 -7.80
N TYR A 158 -13.63 22.09 -7.18
CA TYR A 158 -12.24 21.94 -7.60
C TYR A 158 -11.71 20.50 -7.37
N GLN A 159 -12.19 19.80 -6.33
CA GLN A 159 -11.83 18.40 -6.10
C GLN A 159 -12.45 17.48 -7.17
N TRP A 160 -13.67 17.71 -7.59
CA TRP A 160 -14.27 16.99 -8.71
C TRP A 160 -13.47 17.17 -10.00
N LEU A 161 -13.06 18.41 -10.30
CA LEU A 161 -12.23 18.69 -11.47
C LEU A 161 -10.87 18.02 -11.36
N SER A 162 -10.29 17.96 -10.15
CA SER A 162 -9.04 17.23 -9.89
C SER A 162 -9.16 15.74 -10.20
N LEU A 163 -10.27 15.12 -9.80
CA LEU A 163 -10.53 13.71 -10.10
C LEU A 163 -10.67 13.47 -11.62
N VAL A 164 -11.29 14.39 -12.35
CA VAL A 164 -11.35 14.33 -13.83
C VAL A 164 -9.95 14.41 -14.43
N LEU A 165 -9.07 15.28 -13.92
CA LEU A 165 -7.68 15.37 -14.37
C LEU A 165 -6.90 14.09 -14.08
N VAL A 166 -7.10 13.49 -12.91
CA VAL A 166 -6.50 12.18 -12.58
C VAL A 166 -6.96 11.11 -13.58
N MET A 167 -8.25 11.05 -13.89
CA MET A 167 -8.79 10.13 -14.91
C MET A 167 -8.20 10.35 -16.29
N LEU A 168 -8.08 11.60 -16.73
CA LEU A 168 -7.44 11.94 -18.00
C LEU A 168 -5.98 11.48 -18.05
N GLY A 169 -5.23 11.69 -16.94
CA GLY A 169 -3.86 11.22 -16.81
C GLY A 169 -3.76 9.70 -16.98
N ILE A 170 -4.64 8.93 -16.33
CA ILE A 170 -4.68 7.47 -16.44
C ILE A 170 -4.99 7.03 -17.87
N VAL A 171 -5.97 7.65 -18.52
CA VAL A 171 -6.35 7.32 -19.91
C VAL A 171 -5.16 7.57 -20.86
N ILE A 172 -4.45 8.68 -20.70
CA ILE A 172 -3.27 9.00 -21.52
C ILE A 172 -2.15 7.98 -21.29
N VAL A 173 -1.88 7.61 -20.02
CA VAL A 173 -0.90 6.55 -19.69
C VAL A 173 -1.31 5.21 -20.30
N GLY A 174 -2.58 4.83 -20.18
CA GLY A 174 -3.11 3.61 -20.80
C GLY A 174 -3.01 3.62 -22.33
N LEU A 175 -3.30 4.75 -22.97
CA LEU A 175 -3.19 4.91 -24.42
C LEU A 175 -1.73 4.81 -24.88
N SER A 176 -0.78 5.36 -24.13
CA SER A 176 0.65 5.25 -24.46
C SER A 176 1.11 3.80 -24.51
N SER A 177 0.55 2.94 -23.64
CA SER A 177 0.86 1.51 -23.62
C SER A 177 0.37 0.77 -24.87
N LEU A 178 -0.79 1.15 -25.38
CA LEU A 178 -1.31 0.61 -26.65
C LEU A 178 -0.45 1.07 -27.84
N LEU A 179 0.05 2.30 -27.82
CA LEU A 179 0.97 2.80 -28.85
C LEU A 179 2.30 2.02 -28.85
N VAL A 180 2.85 1.67 -27.68
CA VAL A 180 4.04 0.80 -27.59
C VAL A 180 3.76 -0.55 -28.22
N SER A 181 2.63 -1.17 -27.89
CA SER A 181 2.26 -2.48 -28.40
C SER A 181 2.09 -2.46 -29.93
N VAL A 182 1.50 -1.41 -30.48
CA VAL A 182 1.33 -1.24 -31.95
C VAL A 182 2.66 -0.97 -32.64
N THR A 183 3.51 -0.08 -32.11
CA THR A 183 4.82 0.26 -32.69
C THR A 183 5.78 -0.92 -32.58
N ALA A 184 5.81 -1.63 -31.45
CA ALA A 184 6.59 -2.87 -31.32
C ALA A 184 6.09 -3.96 -32.29
N ALA A 185 4.77 -4.09 -32.45
CA ALA A 185 4.17 -4.98 -33.44
C ALA A 185 4.61 -4.61 -34.86
N GLN A 186 4.65 -3.34 -35.26
CA GLN A 186 5.09 -2.90 -36.57
C GLN A 186 6.59 -3.16 -36.83
N ILE A 187 7.44 -3.01 -35.80
CA ILE A 187 8.88 -3.30 -35.93
C ILE A 187 9.14 -4.81 -35.97
N ILE A 188 8.34 -5.61 -35.24
CA ILE A 188 8.50 -7.06 -35.17
C ILE A 188 7.75 -7.79 -36.31
N THR A 189 6.73 -7.19 -36.92
CA THR A 189 6.00 -7.76 -38.05
C THR A 189 6.90 -7.93 -39.32
N SER A 190 8.06 -7.27 -39.31
CA SER A 190 9.11 -7.57 -40.29
C SER A 190 9.93 -8.83 -39.95
N VAL A 191 9.78 -9.43 -38.76
CA VAL A 191 10.61 -10.57 -38.33
C VAL A 191 9.80 -11.73 -37.72
N MET A 192 8.62 -11.50 -37.07
CA MET A 192 7.83 -12.60 -36.50
C MET A 192 6.44 -12.11 -36.05
N SER A 193 5.41 -12.88 -36.38
CA SER A 193 4.00 -12.62 -36.08
C SER A 193 3.74 -12.34 -34.59
N THR A 194 3.55 -11.08 -34.21
CA THR A 194 3.03 -10.71 -32.87
C THR A 194 1.53 -10.89 -32.88
N THR A 195 1.05 -11.82 -32.09
CA THR A 195 -0.37 -12.12 -31.94
C THR A 195 -1.09 -10.96 -31.25
N PRO A 196 -2.36 -10.67 -31.58
CA PRO A 196 -3.19 -9.66 -30.91
C PRO A 196 -3.35 -9.89 -29.40
N ASP A 197 -2.91 -11.03 -28.88
CA ASP A 197 -2.96 -11.45 -27.49
C ASP A 197 -2.17 -10.55 -26.50
N SER A 198 -1.10 -9.89 -26.95
CA SER A 198 -0.29 -9.07 -26.04
C SER A 198 -0.98 -7.77 -25.63
N ALA A 199 -1.68 -7.12 -26.55
CA ALA A 199 -2.43 -5.89 -26.29
C ALA A 199 -3.65 -6.18 -25.38
N ILE A 200 -4.33 -7.30 -25.62
CA ILE A 200 -5.46 -7.75 -24.79
C ILE A 200 -4.99 -8.07 -23.36
N LYS A 201 -3.85 -8.75 -23.20
CA LYS A 201 -3.27 -9.04 -21.88
C LYS A 201 -2.94 -7.76 -21.11
N THR A 202 -2.32 -6.78 -21.76
CA THR A 202 -2.01 -5.49 -21.14
C THR A 202 -3.29 -4.73 -20.75
N LEU A 203 -4.31 -4.73 -21.60
CA LEU A 203 -5.60 -4.09 -21.29
C LEU A 203 -6.30 -4.78 -20.10
N LEU A 204 -6.32 -6.12 -20.10
CA LEU A 204 -6.84 -6.88 -18.96
C LEU A 204 -6.07 -6.58 -17.69
N GLY A 205 -4.74 -6.53 -17.74
CA GLY A 205 -3.91 -6.15 -16.61
C GLY A 205 -4.24 -4.76 -16.10
N LEU A 206 -4.47 -3.77 -16.98
CA LEU A 206 -4.90 -2.42 -16.63
C LEU A 206 -6.23 -2.43 -15.87
N LEU A 207 -7.22 -3.18 -16.36
CA LEU A 207 -8.53 -3.30 -15.70
C LEU A 207 -8.40 -3.98 -14.32
N VAL A 208 -7.54 -4.99 -14.20
CA VAL A 208 -7.27 -5.68 -12.93
C VAL A 208 -6.62 -4.74 -11.91
N VAL A 209 -5.62 -3.92 -12.32
CA VAL A 209 -5.03 -2.90 -11.42
C VAL A 209 -6.08 -1.90 -10.97
N PHE A 210 -6.88 -1.40 -11.92
CA PHE A 210 -7.91 -0.40 -11.61
C PHE A 210 -8.95 -0.95 -10.64
N GLY A 211 -9.36 -2.21 -10.80
CA GLY A 211 -10.23 -2.93 -9.86
C GLY A 211 -9.56 -3.19 -8.50
N ALA A 212 -8.27 -3.59 -8.48
CA ALA A 212 -7.52 -3.83 -7.25
C ALA A 212 -7.45 -2.58 -6.37
N GLN A 213 -7.36 -1.40 -6.99
CA GLN A 213 -7.27 -0.13 -6.27
C GLN A 213 -8.56 0.25 -5.55
N ILE A 214 -9.72 -0.28 -5.96
CA ILE A 214 -10.97 -0.12 -5.20
C ILE A 214 -10.79 -0.74 -3.81
N PHE A 215 -10.22 -1.94 -3.74
CA PHE A 215 -9.99 -2.62 -2.47
C PHE A 215 -8.93 -1.91 -1.62
N SER A 216 -7.84 -1.42 -2.23
CA SER A 216 -6.86 -0.59 -1.52
C SER A 216 -7.49 0.70 -0.98
N ALA A 217 -8.36 1.33 -1.73
CA ALA A 217 -9.04 2.55 -1.29
C ALA A 217 -10.06 2.26 -0.18
N LEU A 218 -10.79 1.13 -0.25
CA LEU A 218 -11.67 0.67 0.82
C LEU A 218 -10.89 0.42 2.11
N GLN A 219 -9.71 -0.20 2.01
CA GLN A 219 -8.81 -0.40 3.13
C GLN A 219 -8.44 0.95 3.77
N PHE A 220 -7.91 1.90 3.00
CA PHE A 220 -7.47 3.21 3.51
C PHE A 220 -8.59 4.01 4.17
N VAL A 221 -9.78 4.03 3.56
CA VAL A 221 -10.95 4.74 4.10
C VAL A 221 -11.50 4.06 5.34
N TRP A 222 -11.45 2.72 5.39
CA TRP A 222 -11.84 1.96 6.57
C TRP A 222 -10.88 2.21 7.74
N GLU A 223 -9.58 2.19 7.48
CA GLU A 223 -8.54 2.52 8.45
C GLU A 223 -8.69 3.95 8.99
N GLU A 224 -8.95 4.95 8.11
CA GLU A 224 -9.21 6.33 8.50
C GLU A 224 -10.40 6.41 9.45
N LYS A 225 -11.53 5.80 9.08
CA LYS A 225 -12.73 5.76 9.91
C LYS A 225 -12.49 5.13 11.28
N MET A 226 -11.70 4.06 11.33
CA MET A 226 -11.35 3.41 12.59
C MET A 226 -10.44 4.27 13.46
N MET A 227 -9.56 5.06 12.85
CA MET A 227 -8.68 5.99 13.54
C MET A 227 -9.42 7.22 14.10
N GLU A 228 -10.48 7.69 13.40
CA GLU A 228 -11.34 8.77 13.90
C GLU A 228 -12.14 8.31 15.13
N ASP A 229 -12.67 7.09 15.11
CA ASP A 229 -13.52 6.56 16.21
C ASP A 229 -12.74 6.17 17.47
N HIS A 230 -11.42 5.91 17.35
CA HIS A 230 -10.63 5.34 18.43
C HIS A 230 -9.22 5.95 18.51
N LEU A 231 -8.80 6.32 19.73
CA LEU A 231 -7.43 6.70 20.05
C LEU A 231 -6.51 5.46 20.04
N VAL A 232 -6.37 4.80 18.86
CA VAL A 232 -5.53 3.63 18.71
C VAL A 232 -4.15 4.03 18.18
N GLU A 233 -3.10 3.39 18.67
CA GLU A 233 -1.74 3.64 18.19
C GLU A 233 -1.51 2.99 16.82
N PRO A 234 -0.93 3.70 15.82
CA PRO A 234 -0.69 3.16 14.47
C PRO A 234 0.08 1.85 14.46
N LEU A 235 1.07 1.74 15.35
CA LEU A 235 1.92 0.54 15.48
C LEU A 235 1.11 -0.71 15.86
N LEU A 236 0.12 -0.55 16.75
CA LEU A 236 -0.78 -1.63 17.16
C LEU A 236 -1.71 -2.04 16.01
N VAL A 237 -2.21 -1.07 15.24
CA VAL A 237 -3.11 -1.33 14.11
C VAL A 237 -2.41 -2.15 13.04
N VAL A 238 -1.24 -1.70 12.58
CA VAL A 238 -0.44 -2.42 11.56
C VAL A 238 -0.10 -3.83 12.05
N GLY A 239 0.28 -3.97 13.32
CA GLY A 239 0.60 -5.28 13.86
C GLY A 239 -0.61 -6.23 13.94
N LEU A 240 -1.81 -5.73 14.27
CA LEU A 240 -3.05 -6.54 14.27
C LEU A 240 -3.48 -6.90 12.85
N GLU A 241 -3.37 -5.98 11.89
CA GLU A 241 -3.60 -6.27 10.46
C GLU A 241 -2.64 -7.35 9.98
N GLY A 242 -1.36 -7.24 10.31
CA GLY A 242 -0.36 -8.27 10.01
C GLY A 242 -0.73 -9.63 10.57
N LEU A 243 -1.19 -9.71 11.82
CA LEU A 243 -1.59 -10.96 12.46
C LEU A 243 -2.82 -11.60 11.76
N PHE A 244 -3.87 -10.80 11.52
CA PHE A 244 -5.05 -11.27 10.79
C PHE A 244 -4.71 -11.63 9.34
N GLY A 245 -3.83 -10.86 8.69
CA GLY A 245 -3.35 -11.11 7.34
C GLY A 245 -2.61 -12.45 7.23
N ILE A 246 -1.70 -12.77 8.17
CA ILE A 246 -1.03 -14.09 8.22
C ILE A 246 -2.06 -15.20 8.25
N PHE A 247 -3.04 -15.11 9.16
CA PHE A 247 -4.07 -16.15 9.31
C PHE A 247 -4.88 -16.34 8.02
N GLN A 248 -5.32 -15.24 7.40
CA GLN A 248 -6.10 -15.27 6.16
C GLN A 248 -5.30 -15.81 4.98
N VAL A 249 -4.03 -15.35 4.82
CA VAL A 249 -3.16 -15.79 3.72
C VAL A 249 -2.81 -17.27 3.87
N LEU A 250 -2.54 -17.76 5.09
CA LEU A 250 -2.28 -19.18 5.31
C LEU A 250 -3.47 -20.05 4.92
N ILE A 251 -4.70 -19.65 5.27
CA ILE A 251 -5.92 -20.35 4.84
C ILE A 251 -6.03 -20.29 3.31
N LEU A 252 -5.83 -19.15 2.69
CA LEU A 252 -5.88 -18.97 1.23
C LEU A 252 -4.83 -19.84 0.54
N MET A 253 -3.59 -19.84 1.02
CA MET A 253 -2.51 -20.67 0.49
C MET A 253 -2.82 -22.16 0.61
N TRP A 254 -3.33 -22.60 1.77
CA TRP A 254 -3.72 -23.99 1.96
C TRP A 254 -4.82 -24.39 0.98
N LEU A 255 -5.85 -23.55 0.84
CA LEU A 255 -6.97 -23.80 -0.09
C LEU A 255 -6.49 -23.86 -1.55
N LEU A 256 -5.69 -22.88 -2.00
CA LEU A 256 -5.18 -22.81 -3.38
C LEU A 256 -4.18 -23.95 -3.66
N HIS A 257 -3.36 -24.34 -2.69
CA HIS A 257 -2.48 -25.49 -2.83
C HIS A 257 -3.30 -26.78 -3.00
N PHE A 258 -4.36 -26.96 -2.21
CA PHE A 258 -5.22 -28.14 -2.31
C PHE A 258 -6.02 -28.20 -3.63
N LEU A 259 -6.57 -27.07 -4.08
CA LEU A 259 -7.40 -27.01 -5.30
C LEU A 259 -6.59 -27.03 -6.59
N ILE A 260 -5.42 -26.37 -6.61
CA ILE A 260 -4.65 -26.15 -7.85
C ILE A 260 -3.22 -26.69 -7.72
N GLY A 261 -2.50 -26.35 -6.65
CA GLY A 261 -1.08 -26.67 -6.47
C GLY A 261 -0.78 -28.16 -6.36
N SER A 262 -1.72 -28.97 -5.85
CA SER A 262 -1.58 -30.43 -5.77
C SER A 262 -1.86 -31.16 -7.09
N THR A 263 -2.47 -30.49 -8.06
CA THR A 263 -2.77 -31.07 -9.38
C THR A 263 -1.51 -31.28 -10.21
N PRO A 264 -1.47 -32.27 -11.14
CA PRO A 264 -0.30 -32.50 -12.00
C PRO A 264 0.12 -31.26 -12.81
N GLN A 265 -0.85 -30.40 -13.17
CA GLN A 265 -0.64 -29.16 -13.92
C GLN A 265 -0.20 -27.98 -13.06
N GLY A 266 -0.53 -28.01 -11.74
CA GLY A 266 -0.22 -26.96 -10.78
C GLY A 266 1.09 -27.17 -10.02
N ARG A 267 1.73 -28.35 -10.15
CA ARG A 267 3.02 -28.65 -9.51
C ARG A 267 4.10 -27.71 -10.02
N SER A 268 4.89 -27.19 -9.08
CA SER A 268 5.94 -26.17 -9.33
C SER A 268 5.39 -24.82 -9.85
N GLY A 269 4.06 -24.60 -9.80
CA GLY A 269 3.42 -23.35 -10.19
C GLY A 269 3.34 -22.34 -9.04
N ILE A 270 2.69 -21.21 -9.31
CA ILE A 270 2.51 -20.06 -8.40
C ILE A 270 1.75 -20.43 -7.11
N PHE A 271 0.93 -21.48 -7.15
CA PHE A 271 0.08 -21.93 -6.04
C PHE A 271 0.64 -23.15 -5.31
N ASP A 272 1.84 -23.61 -5.66
CA ASP A 272 2.51 -24.71 -4.96
C ASP A 272 3.27 -24.20 -3.73
N MET A 273 2.66 -24.39 -2.56
CA MET A 273 3.22 -23.94 -1.28
C MET A 273 4.57 -24.61 -0.96
N ARG A 274 4.79 -25.85 -1.40
CA ARG A 274 6.06 -26.56 -1.17
C ARG A 274 7.17 -25.95 -2.00
N GLU A 275 6.88 -25.66 -3.26
CA GLU A 275 7.83 -25.02 -4.17
C GLU A 275 8.18 -23.60 -3.68
N ALA A 276 7.16 -22.82 -3.26
CA ALA A 276 7.37 -21.49 -2.70
C ALA A 276 8.28 -21.50 -1.46
N TRP A 277 8.08 -22.45 -0.56
CA TRP A 277 8.96 -22.64 0.61
C TRP A 277 10.39 -22.99 0.19
N HIS A 278 10.55 -23.96 -0.73
CA HIS A 278 11.87 -24.38 -1.23
C HIS A 278 12.64 -23.25 -1.90
N GLN A 279 11.97 -22.47 -2.75
CA GLN A 279 12.58 -21.34 -3.43
C GLN A 279 12.98 -20.23 -2.45
N THR A 280 12.14 -19.94 -1.45
CA THR A 280 12.41 -18.87 -0.49
C THR A 280 13.50 -19.25 0.51
N MET A 281 13.47 -20.45 1.06
CA MET A 281 14.42 -20.89 2.09
C MET A 281 15.70 -21.46 1.52
N GLY A 282 15.65 -22.08 0.33
CA GLY A 282 16.79 -22.71 -0.32
C GLY A 282 17.79 -21.71 -0.91
N ILE A 283 17.31 -20.58 -1.42
CA ILE A 283 18.14 -19.60 -2.13
C ILE A 283 18.49 -18.42 -1.22
N LYS A 284 19.77 -18.23 -0.96
CA LYS A 284 20.28 -17.20 -0.04
C LYS A 284 19.79 -15.78 -0.40
N ASN A 285 19.83 -15.41 -1.68
CA ASN A 285 19.44 -14.09 -2.14
C ASN A 285 17.94 -13.84 -1.96
N VAL A 286 17.10 -14.85 -2.24
CA VAL A 286 15.64 -14.77 -2.05
C VAL A 286 15.30 -14.65 -0.56
N ARG A 287 16.00 -15.37 0.31
CA ARG A 287 15.82 -15.27 1.75
C ARG A 287 16.21 -13.90 2.32
N ILE A 288 17.33 -13.33 1.85
CA ILE A 288 17.77 -11.99 2.27
C ILE A 288 16.75 -10.93 1.79
N SER A 289 16.31 -11.02 0.53
CA SER A 289 15.28 -10.10 0.00
C SER A 289 13.96 -10.24 0.74
N ALA A 290 13.56 -11.46 1.14
CA ALA A 290 12.35 -11.69 1.93
C ALA A 290 12.37 -10.94 3.27
N VAL A 291 13.49 -11.00 4.00
CA VAL A 291 13.66 -10.24 5.24
C VAL A 291 13.66 -8.73 4.96
N GLY A 292 14.32 -8.29 3.90
CA GLY A 292 14.32 -6.89 3.46
C GLY A 292 12.91 -6.39 3.13
N CYS A 293 12.11 -7.18 2.39
CA CYS A 293 10.70 -6.89 2.09
C CYS A 293 9.87 -6.77 3.37
N ALA A 294 9.99 -7.75 4.28
CA ALA A 294 9.23 -7.77 5.52
C ALA A 294 9.50 -6.52 6.39
N LEU A 295 10.77 -6.13 6.55
CA LEU A 295 11.14 -4.94 7.32
C LEU A 295 10.71 -3.64 6.63
N SER A 296 10.91 -3.53 5.32
CA SER A 296 10.61 -2.30 4.58
C SER A 296 9.11 -2.03 4.50
N ILE A 297 8.28 -3.08 4.34
CA ILE A 297 6.82 -2.93 4.29
C ILE A 297 6.25 -2.56 5.66
N ALA A 298 6.76 -3.17 6.73
CA ALA A 298 6.36 -2.82 8.09
C ALA A 298 6.58 -1.34 8.39
N LEU A 299 7.78 -0.82 8.06
CA LEU A 299 8.10 0.60 8.21
C LEU A 299 7.23 1.49 7.32
N PHE A 300 6.96 1.06 6.09
CA PHE A 300 6.09 1.80 5.17
C PHE A 300 4.66 1.88 5.70
N ASN A 301 4.07 0.76 6.16
CA ASN A 301 2.70 0.72 6.64
C ASN A 301 2.52 1.45 7.98
N VAL A 302 3.48 1.36 8.90
CA VAL A 302 3.47 2.17 10.13
C VAL A 302 3.53 3.67 9.80
N SER A 303 4.38 4.07 8.85
CA SER A 303 4.46 5.47 8.41
C SER A 303 3.16 5.91 7.73
N GLY A 304 2.59 5.07 6.85
CA GLY A 304 1.32 5.33 6.17
C GLY A 304 0.16 5.45 7.14
N MET A 305 0.06 4.54 8.11
CA MET A 305 -0.97 4.56 9.15
C MET A 305 -0.84 5.80 10.05
N THR A 306 0.39 6.22 10.34
CA THR A 306 0.67 7.46 11.07
C THR A 306 0.16 8.67 10.31
N VAL A 307 0.39 8.74 8.99
CA VAL A 307 -0.14 9.80 8.13
C VAL A 307 -1.68 9.76 8.11
N THR A 308 -2.29 8.58 7.98
CA THR A 308 -3.75 8.42 8.02
C THR A 308 -4.34 8.94 9.33
N LYS A 309 -3.71 8.63 10.46
CA LYS A 309 -4.16 9.05 11.79
C LYS A 309 -4.11 10.56 12.00
N TYR A 310 -3.01 11.21 11.60
CA TYR A 310 -2.79 12.64 11.88
C TYR A 310 -3.27 13.57 10.78
N LEU A 311 -3.45 13.07 9.57
CA LEU A 311 -3.88 13.84 8.41
C LEU A 311 -5.15 13.24 7.79
N SER A 312 -5.00 12.30 6.84
CA SER A 312 -6.13 11.61 6.19
C SER A 312 -5.65 10.49 5.27
N ALA A 313 -6.58 9.59 4.86
CA ALA A 313 -6.33 8.59 3.82
C ALA A 313 -6.03 9.24 2.46
N THR A 314 -6.67 10.37 2.15
CA THR A 314 -6.39 11.13 0.91
C THR A 314 -4.96 11.65 0.88
N THR A 315 -4.44 12.17 1.99
CA THR A 315 -3.04 12.61 2.10
C THR A 315 -2.08 11.41 1.97
N ARG A 316 -2.40 10.26 2.57
CA ARG A 316 -1.63 9.02 2.42
C ARG A 316 -1.56 8.60 0.95
N SER A 317 -2.67 8.64 0.22
CA SER A 317 -2.71 8.29 -1.21
C SER A 317 -1.89 9.24 -2.08
N THR A 318 -1.81 10.53 -1.71
CA THR A 318 -0.92 11.50 -2.37
C THR A 318 0.56 11.13 -2.19
N ILE A 319 0.96 10.79 -0.97
CA ILE A 319 2.33 10.33 -0.68
C ILE A 319 2.64 9.05 -1.46
N ASP A 320 1.65 8.16 -1.64
CA ASP A 320 1.81 6.96 -2.47
C ASP A 320 2.04 7.30 -3.95
N THR A 321 1.43 8.36 -4.47
CA THR A 321 1.70 8.87 -5.82
C THR A 321 3.16 9.34 -5.97
N PHE A 322 3.73 10.04 -4.98
CA PHE A 322 5.15 10.38 -4.98
C PHE A 322 6.06 9.15 -4.93
N ARG A 323 5.63 8.10 -4.23
CA ARG A 323 6.35 6.83 -4.23
C ARG A 323 6.43 6.24 -5.64
N THR A 324 5.35 6.25 -6.40
CA THR A 324 5.34 5.71 -7.78
C THR A 324 6.30 6.48 -8.70
N LEU A 325 6.37 7.81 -8.57
CA LEU A 325 7.38 8.65 -9.24
C LEU A 325 8.80 8.19 -8.92
N GLY A 326 9.09 8.03 -7.62
CA GLY A 326 10.41 7.61 -7.17
C GLY A 326 10.80 6.24 -7.69
N ILE A 327 9.85 5.29 -7.76
CA ILE A 327 10.09 3.95 -8.31
C ILE A 327 10.41 4.03 -9.80
N CYS A 328 9.62 4.80 -10.59
CA CYS A 328 9.89 4.99 -12.02
C CYS A 328 11.26 5.60 -12.25
N ALA A 329 11.63 6.67 -11.52
CA ALA A 329 12.92 7.32 -11.66
C ALA A 329 14.09 6.37 -11.36
N VAL A 330 13.98 5.58 -10.30
CA VAL A 330 15.02 4.59 -9.95
C VAL A 330 15.07 3.44 -10.95
N SER A 331 13.92 2.93 -11.44
CA SER A 331 13.87 1.85 -12.44
C SER A 331 14.57 2.26 -13.75
N VAL A 332 14.35 3.50 -14.18
CA VAL A 332 15.05 4.06 -15.35
C VAL A 332 16.55 4.25 -15.09
N ALA A 333 16.91 4.79 -13.92
CA ALA A 333 18.31 5.00 -13.56
C ALA A 333 19.11 3.68 -13.44
N LEU A 334 18.46 2.60 -13.00
CA LEU A 334 19.06 1.26 -12.94
C LEU A 334 19.05 0.52 -14.29
N GLY A 335 18.48 1.11 -15.33
CA GLY A 335 18.38 0.48 -16.67
C GLY A 335 17.41 -0.72 -16.71
N TRP A 336 16.53 -0.86 -15.72
CA TRP A 336 15.50 -1.91 -15.70
C TRP A 336 14.38 -1.63 -16.69
N GLU A 337 14.24 -0.38 -17.13
CA GLU A 337 13.25 0.05 -18.10
C GLU A 337 13.85 0.99 -19.14
N VAL A 338 13.45 0.79 -20.40
CA VAL A 338 13.81 1.64 -21.51
C VAL A 338 12.61 2.49 -21.90
N ILE A 339 12.79 3.81 -21.85
CA ILE A 339 11.77 4.75 -22.29
C ILE A 339 11.89 4.93 -23.79
N TYR A 340 10.90 4.47 -24.56
CA TYR A 340 10.85 4.73 -26.00
C TYR A 340 10.48 6.20 -26.26
N PRO A 341 11.12 6.88 -27.24
CA PRO A 341 10.97 8.34 -27.39
C PRO A 341 9.53 8.81 -27.56
N VAL A 342 8.73 8.17 -28.39
CA VAL A 342 7.37 8.62 -28.70
C VAL A 342 6.37 8.22 -27.61
N SER A 343 6.35 6.94 -27.23
CA SER A 343 5.42 6.46 -26.21
C SER A 343 5.79 6.95 -24.82
N GLY A 344 7.10 7.09 -24.53
CA GLY A 344 7.59 7.59 -23.26
C GLY A 344 7.21 9.05 -23.02
N THR A 345 7.22 9.91 -24.05
CA THR A 345 6.76 11.29 -23.90
C THR A 345 5.27 11.36 -23.57
N VAL A 346 4.42 10.56 -24.22
CA VAL A 346 2.97 10.48 -23.93
C VAL A 346 2.75 9.95 -22.52
N GLN A 347 3.52 8.95 -22.11
CA GLN A 347 3.46 8.34 -20.79
C GLN A 347 3.82 9.34 -19.69
N ILE A 348 4.92 10.09 -19.86
CA ILE A 348 5.35 11.15 -18.92
C ILE A 348 4.29 12.26 -18.86
N LEU A 349 3.73 12.70 -20.00
CA LEU A 349 2.69 13.72 -20.04
C LEU A 349 1.44 13.26 -19.26
N GLY A 350 0.97 12.04 -19.49
CA GLY A 350 -0.16 11.49 -18.77
C GLY A 350 0.10 11.42 -17.27
N PHE A 351 1.33 11.05 -16.87
CA PHE A 351 1.72 11.01 -15.48
C PHE A 351 1.81 12.39 -14.83
N VAL A 352 2.32 13.40 -15.52
CA VAL A 352 2.34 14.79 -15.05
C VAL A 352 0.93 15.31 -14.81
N ILE A 353 -0.01 15.03 -15.72
CA ILE A 353 -1.43 15.41 -15.57
C ILE A 353 -2.04 14.71 -14.35
N LEU A 354 -1.77 13.42 -14.17
CA LEU A 354 -2.23 12.64 -13.02
C LEU A 354 -1.68 13.21 -11.71
N ALA A 355 -0.39 13.49 -11.64
CA ALA A 355 0.26 14.06 -10.46
C ALA A 355 -0.31 15.46 -10.14
N TYR A 356 -0.49 16.31 -11.15
CA TYR A 356 -1.08 17.62 -10.99
C TYR A 356 -2.52 17.54 -10.43
N GLY A 357 -3.35 16.66 -11.00
CA GLY A 357 -4.70 16.41 -10.49
C GLY A 357 -4.70 15.94 -9.04
N THR A 358 -3.78 15.03 -8.69
CA THR A 358 -3.61 14.52 -7.33
C THR A 358 -3.23 15.64 -6.34
N PHE A 359 -2.31 16.51 -6.70
CA PHE A 359 -1.85 17.62 -5.84
C PHE A 359 -2.92 18.68 -5.67
N MET A 360 -3.68 18.97 -6.73
CA MET A 360 -4.80 19.89 -6.68
C MET A 360 -5.93 19.32 -5.81
N PHE A 361 -6.21 18.01 -5.89
CA PHE A 361 -7.21 17.34 -5.05
C PHE A 361 -6.91 17.48 -3.56
N ASN A 362 -5.66 17.31 -3.16
CA ASN A 362 -5.21 17.39 -1.77
C ASN A 362 -4.83 18.81 -1.31
N GLY A 363 -5.08 19.84 -2.14
CA GLY A 363 -4.80 21.22 -1.79
C GLY A 363 -3.32 21.59 -1.70
N VAL A 364 -2.43 20.74 -2.21
CA VAL A 364 -0.98 21.03 -2.29
C VAL A 364 -0.72 22.15 -3.30
N ILE A 365 -1.49 22.15 -4.39
CA ILE A 365 -1.51 23.22 -5.38
C ILE A 365 -2.84 23.96 -5.24
N SER A 366 -2.79 25.28 -5.10
CA SER A 366 -3.99 26.10 -5.03
C SER A 366 -4.80 26.02 -6.33
N PRO A 367 -6.12 25.76 -6.24
CA PRO A 367 -6.96 25.71 -7.43
C PRO A 367 -6.99 27.09 -8.13
N PRO A 368 -7.18 27.12 -9.46
CA PRO A 368 -7.31 28.36 -10.21
C PRO A 368 -8.37 29.28 -9.61
N HIS A 369 -8.14 30.60 -9.66
CA HIS A 369 -8.97 31.62 -8.98
C HIS A 369 -10.47 31.52 -9.32
N PHE A 370 -10.85 31.06 -10.52
CA PHE A 370 -12.24 30.90 -10.93
C PHE A 370 -12.97 29.73 -10.23
N LEU A 371 -12.23 28.78 -9.63
CA LEU A 371 -12.76 27.64 -8.87
C LEU A 371 -12.73 27.87 -7.36
N GLN A 372 -12.09 28.92 -6.90
CA GLN A 372 -12.11 29.34 -5.51
C GLN A 372 -13.47 29.97 -5.23
N ARG A 373 -14.42 29.17 -4.67
CA ARG A 373 -15.67 29.71 -4.16
C ARG A 373 -15.32 30.73 -3.08
N LYS A 374 -15.69 32.03 -3.27
CA LYS A 374 -15.63 33.02 -2.20
C LYS A 374 -16.31 32.41 -0.99
N GLN A 375 -15.55 32.07 0.04
CA GLN A 375 -16.12 31.86 1.37
C GLN A 375 -16.69 33.22 1.77
N THR A 376 -17.99 33.38 1.63
CA THR A 376 -18.71 34.47 2.27
C THR A 376 -18.56 34.20 3.76
N ILE A 377 -17.64 34.89 4.40
CA ILE A 377 -17.57 35.01 5.85
C ILE A 377 -18.90 35.68 6.23
N THR A 378 -19.90 34.90 6.62
CA THR A 378 -21.01 35.38 7.42
C THR A 378 -20.41 35.66 8.80
N ASN A 379 -19.85 36.87 8.93
CA ASN A 379 -19.77 37.52 10.22
C ASN A 379 -21.20 37.63 10.72
N GLY A 380 -21.57 36.73 11.61
CA GLY A 380 -22.73 36.88 12.45
C GLY A 380 -22.42 37.94 13.50
N ASP A 381 -22.42 39.19 13.09
CA ASP A 381 -22.82 40.28 13.98
C ASP A 381 -24.34 40.25 13.99
N ASP A 382 -24.90 39.64 15.03
CA ASP A 382 -26.19 39.99 15.58
C ASP A 382 -26.21 39.54 17.03
N MET A 383 -26.03 40.56 17.91
CA MET A 383 -26.46 40.80 19.30
C MET A 383 -26.83 39.59 20.17
#